data_13a9de4474a8ba4af9be4421ebf4470f
#
_entry.id   13a9de4474a8ba4af9be4421ebf4470f
#
_cell.length_a   1.000
_cell.length_b   1.000
_cell.length_c   1.000
_cell.angle_alpha   90.00
_cell.angle_beta   90.00
_cell.angle_gamma   90.00
#
_symmetry.space_group_name_H-M   'P 1'
#
loop_
_entity.id
_entity.type
_entity.pdbx_description
1 polymer ?
#
loop_
_entity_poly.entity_id
_entity_poly.type
_entity_poly.pdbx_seq_one_letter_code
_entity_poly.pdbx_strand_id
1 'polypeptide(L)'
;MRSMLSAARPAALLLGLCLAGVAAADTAPPVTVKTLLTTDKTDIGQPLVLPSHHPVLIVLTYDIAPGARLARHKHPFSRYAYVLAGDLTVEFDGGKQRRYHAGDIVVEAVDTWHFGINSGTVPVRLLVIDQVEEGQSNTILAK
;
A
#
# COMPACT_ATOMS: atom_id res chain seq x y z
N MET A 1 -85.47 37.04 38.15
CA MET A 1 -85.29 35.93 37.21
C MET A 1 -84.16 36.29 36.29
N ARG A 2 -82.95 35.76 36.57
CA ARG A 2 -81.78 35.80 35.68
C ARG A 2 -81.10 34.46 35.73
N SER A 3 -81.14 33.77 34.60
CA SER A 3 -80.54 32.49 34.33
C SER A 3 -79.00 32.63 34.22
N MET A 4 -78.24 31.89 34.99
CA MET A 4 -76.79 31.79 34.84
C MET A 4 -76.47 30.54 34.02
N LEU A 5 -75.97 30.77 32.79
CA LEU A 5 -75.41 29.75 31.99
C LEU A 5 -73.96 29.51 32.44
N SER A 6 -73.66 28.29 32.91
CA SER A 6 -72.35 27.84 33.21
C SER A 6 -71.67 27.32 31.92
N ALA A 7 -70.56 27.94 31.52
CA ALA A 7 -69.73 27.53 30.35
C ALA A 7 -68.68 26.50 30.77
N ALA A 8 -68.85 25.29 30.31
CA ALA A 8 -67.84 24.24 30.48
C ALA A 8 -66.66 24.47 29.50
N ARG A 9 -65.44 24.53 30.02
CA ARG A 9 -64.17 24.56 29.26
C ARG A 9 -63.70 23.15 28.89
N PRO A 10 -63.37 22.90 27.60
CA PRO A 10 -62.77 21.62 27.25
C PRO A 10 -61.29 21.61 27.69
N ALA A 11 -60.88 20.57 28.37
CA ALA A 11 -59.46 20.26 28.65
C ALA A 11 -58.82 19.70 27.39
N ALA A 12 -57.81 20.41 26.84
CA ALA A 12 -57.01 19.93 25.74
C ALA A 12 -55.96 18.92 26.28
N LEU A 13 -56.08 17.67 25.87
CA LEU A 13 -55.13 16.60 26.18
C LEU A 13 -53.95 16.71 25.16
N LEU A 14 -52.78 17.24 25.57
CA LEU A 14 -51.57 17.26 24.79
C LEU A 14 -50.96 15.87 24.80
N LEU A 15 -51.11 15.17 23.66
CA LEU A 15 -50.47 13.87 23.42
C LEU A 15 -48.99 14.15 23.02
N GLY A 16 -48.05 13.98 23.96
CA GLY A 16 -46.61 14.08 23.72
C GLY A 16 -46.11 12.92 22.86
N LEU A 17 -45.76 13.20 21.61
CA LEU A 17 -45.13 12.24 20.68
C LEU A 17 -43.66 12.11 21.04
N CYS A 18 -43.29 11.06 21.82
CA CYS A 18 -41.88 10.71 22.00
C CYS A 18 -41.30 10.14 20.71
N LEU A 19 -40.55 10.97 19.95
CA LEU A 19 -39.67 10.44 18.90
C LEU A 19 -38.51 9.68 19.56
N ALA A 20 -38.58 8.36 19.59
CA ALA A 20 -37.44 7.50 19.89
C ALA A 20 -36.47 7.61 18.70
N GLY A 21 -35.40 8.40 18.85
CA GLY A 21 -34.28 8.40 17.91
C GLY A 21 -33.63 7.03 17.88
N VAL A 22 -33.73 6.32 16.74
CA VAL A 22 -32.98 5.10 16.50
C VAL A 22 -31.52 5.53 16.31
N ALA A 23 -30.67 5.32 17.32
CA ALA A 23 -29.23 5.44 17.17
C ALA A 23 -28.77 4.40 16.15
N ALA A 24 -28.35 4.82 14.96
CA ALA A 24 -27.68 3.95 14.03
C ALA A 24 -26.38 3.48 14.68
N ALA A 25 -26.27 2.19 14.93
CA ALA A 25 -25.00 1.61 15.36
C ALA A 25 -23.99 1.81 14.23
N ASP A 26 -22.93 2.56 14.50
CA ASP A 26 -21.80 2.74 13.60
C ASP A 26 -21.05 1.39 13.55
N THR A 27 -21.46 0.51 12.63
CA THR A 27 -20.81 -0.78 12.43
C THR A 27 -19.57 -0.52 11.57
N ALA A 28 -18.38 -0.65 12.16
CA ALA A 28 -17.13 -0.64 11.42
C ALA A 28 -17.23 -1.57 10.20
N PRO A 29 -16.68 -1.18 9.04
CA PRO A 29 -16.75 -2.03 7.84
C PRO A 29 -16.06 -3.37 8.11
N PRO A 30 -16.54 -4.46 7.50
CA PRO A 30 -15.95 -5.77 7.69
C PRO A 30 -14.49 -5.77 7.23
N VAL A 31 -13.63 -6.51 7.93
CA VAL A 31 -12.22 -6.67 7.52
C VAL A 31 -12.18 -7.38 6.17
N THR A 32 -11.46 -6.78 5.21
CA THR A 32 -11.22 -7.39 3.90
C THR A 32 -9.73 -7.72 3.77
N VAL A 33 -9.43 -8.96 3.43
CA VAL A 33 -8.06 -9.43 3.17
C VAL A 33 -7.93 -9.73 1.67
N LYS A 34 -6.91 -9.14 1.04
CA LYS A 34 -6.59 -9.38 -0.37
C LYS A 34 -5.16 -9.87 -0.49
N THR A 35 -4.94 -11.04 -1.08
CA THR A 35 -3.60 -11.49 -1.47
C THR A 35 -3.13 -10.68 -2.68
N LEU A 36 -2.00 -10.00 -2.57
CA LEU A 36 -1.42 -9.21 -3.67
C LEU A 36 -0.54 -10.07 -4.57
N LEU A 37 0.25 -10.98 -3.98
CA LEU A 37 1.16 -11.86 -4.71
C LEU A 37 1.37 -13.15 -3.91
N THR A 38 1.53 -14.27 -4.62
CA THR A 38 2.10 -15.52 -4.13
C THR A 38 3.08 -16.00 -5.17
N THR A 39 4.37 -16.13 -4.81
CA THR A 39 5.42 -16.55 -5.75
C THR A 39 6.56 -17.24 -5.01
N ASP A 40 7.25 -18.14 -5.70
CA ASP A 40 8.50 -18.77 -5.31
C ASP A 40 9.68 -18.28 -6.19
N LYS A 41 9.43 -17.26 -7.05
CA LYS A 41 10.39 -16.78 -8.04
C LYS A 41 10.46 -15.25 -8.08
N THR A 42 11.63 -14.76 -8.50
CA THR A 42 11.83 -13.36 -8.88
C THR A 42 11.06 -13.01 -10.16
N ASP A 43 10.97 -11.74 -10.48
CA ASP A 43 10.28 -11.23 -11.68
C ASP A 43 10.90 -11.72 -13.00
N ILE A 44 12.13 -12.22 -12.99
CA ILE A 44 12.77 -12.84 -14.16
C ILE A 44 12.80 -14.37 -14.08
N GLY A 45 12.14 -14.98 -13.10
CA GLY A 45 11.97 -16.43 -12.99
C GLY A 45 13.05 -17.17 -12.20
N GLN A 46 13.95 -16.46 -11.51
CA GLN A 46 14.94 -17.09 -10.63
C GLN A 46 14.25 -17.61 -9.35
N PRO A 47 14.60 -18.78 -8.81
CA PRO A 47 14.08 -19.24 -7.52
C PRO A 47 14.41 -18.25 -6.41
N LEU A 48 13.47 -18.04 -5.46
CA LEU A 48 13.75 -17.28 -4.26
C LEU A 48 14.69 -18.06 -3.34
N VAL A 49 15.77 -17.39 -2.91
CA VAL A 49 16.73 -17.92 -1.95
C VAL A 49 16.80 -16.95 -0.77
N LEU A 50 16.51 -17.43 0.42
CA LEU A 50 16.54 -16.63 1.64
C LEU A 50 17.90 -16.77 2.35
N PRO A 51 18.36 -15.71 3.04
CA PRO A 51 19.53 -15.80 3.93
C PRO A 51 19.31 -16.88 5.00
N SER A 52 20.33 -17.66 5.31
CA SER A 52 20.20 -18.84 6.16
C SER A 52 21.10 -18.86 7.39
N HIS A 53 22.08 -17.94 7.49
CA HIS A 53 23.04 -17.92 8.61
C HIS A 53 22.63 -16.89 9.66
N HIS A 54 22.73 -15.60 9.33
CA HIS A 54 22.37 -14.48 10.21
C HIS A 54 21.46 -13.50 9.45
N PRO A 55 20.21 -13.89 9.20
CA PRO A 55 19.31 -13.08 8.39
C PRO A 55 18.99 -11.74 9.06
N VAL A 56 19.10 -10.65 8.30
CA VAL A 56 18.74 -9.30 8.69
C VAL A 56 17.71 -8.75 7.71
N LEU A 57 16.70 -8.08 8.24
CA LEU A 57 15.71 -7.35 7.47
C LEU A 57 16.05 -5.86 7.47
N ILE A 58 16.16 -5.28 6.27
CA ILE A 58 16.33 -3.84 6.08
C ILE A 58 15.08 -3.31 5.39
N VAL A 59 14.45 -2.29 5.97
CA VAL A 59 13.26 -1.65 5.39
C VAL A 59 13.61 -0.21 5.02
N LEU A 60 13.32 0.16 3.77
CA LEU A 60 13.67 1.44 3.17
C LEU A 60 12.44 2.07 2.49
N THR A 61 12.46 3.38 2.32
CA THR A 61 11.57 4.07 1.38
C THR A 61 12.39 4.73 0.28
N TYR A 62 11.88 4.70 -0.93
CA TYR A 62 12.42 5.45 -2.06
C TYR A 62 11.38 6.45 -2.54
N ASP A 63 11.82 7.69 -2.74
CA ASP A 63 11.07 8.72 -3.45
C ASP A 63 11.87 9.07 -4.71
N ILE A 64 11.33 8.71 -5.89
CA ILE A 64 11.99 8.88 -7.19
C ILE A 64 11.24 9.97 -7.94
N ALA A 65 11.86 11.13 -8.12
CA ALA A 65 11.25 12.25 -8.82
C ALA A 65 10.90 11.91 -10.29
N PRO A 66 9.93 12.58 -10.91
CA PRO A 66 9.65 12.44 -12.34
C PRO A 66 10.90 12.60 -13.19
N GLY A 67 11.12 11.70 -14.14
CA GLY A 67 12.28 11.68 -15.02
C GLY A 67 13.58 11.17 -14.37
N ALA A 68 13.60 10.91 -13.05
CA ALA A 68 14.79 10.40 -12.38
C ALA A 68 15.04 8.92 -12.71
N ARG A 69 16.33 8.57 -12.75
CA ARG A 69 16.84 7.22 -12.99
C ARG A 69 17.82 6.86 -11.88
N LEU A 70 17.65 5.67 -11.32
CA LEU A 70 18.60 5.11 -10.37
C LEU A 70 19.91 4.73 -11.08
N ALA A 71 21.02 4.78 -10.37
CA ALA A 71 22.27 4.27 -10.89
C ALA A 71 22.12 2.77 -11.23
N ARG A 72 22.84 2.30 -12.26
CA ARG A 72 22.87 0.89 -12.62
C ARG A 72 23.46 0.08 -11.47
N HIS A 73 22.74 -0.93 -11.00
CA HIS A 73 23.10 -1.72 -9.83
C HIS A 73 22.58 -3.16 -9.93
N LYS A 74 22.96 -3.96 -8.96
CA LYS A 74 22.42 -5.32 -8.76
C LYS A 74 22.30 -5.64 -7.27
N HIS A 75 21.53 -6.66 -6.95
CA HIS A 75 21.27 -7.13 -5.59
C HIS A 75 21.83 -8.54 -5.40
N PRO A 76 22.79 -8.78 -4.47
CA PRO A 76 23.26 -10.13 -4.17
C PRO A 76 22.24 -10.97 -3.37
N PHE A 77 21.26 -10.33 -2.74
CA PHE A 77 20.20 -10.96 -1.95
C PHE A 77 18.81 -10.57 -2.44
N SER A 78 17.79 -11.27 -1.95
CA SER A 78 16.40 -10.99 -2.28
C SER A 78 15.99 -9.58 -1.82
N ARG A 79 15.40 -8.85 -2.75
CA ARG A 79 14.76 -7.54 -2.53
C ARG A 79 13.33 -7.58 -3.01
N TYR A 80 12.46 -7.02 -2.20
CA TYR A 80 11.04 -6.84 -2.53
C TYR A 80 10.70 -5.36 -2.47
N ALA A 81 9.84 -4.90 -3.37
CA ALA A 81 9.30 -3.56 -3.27
C ALA A 81 7.78 -3.57 -3.45
N TYR A 82 7.10 -2.72 -2.69
CA TYR A 82 5.71 -2.39 -2.91
C TYR A 82 5.63 -0.98 -3.49
N VAL A 83 4.97 -0.83 -4.63
CA VAL A 83 4.77 0.46 -5.26
C VAL A 83 3.63 1.18 -4.55
N LEU A 84 3.97 2.15 -3.72
CA LEU A 84 3.02 2.96 -2.96
C LEU A 84 2.34 4.01 -3.84
N ALA A 85 3.07 4.56 -4.83
CA ALA A 85 2.58 5.59 -5.75
C ALA A 85 3.43 5.66 -7.01
N GLY A 86 2.84 6.17 -8.10
CA GLY A 86 3.50 6.36 -9.39
C GLY A 86 3.69 5.09 -10.19
N ASP A 87 4.49 5.19 -11.26
CA ASP A 87 4.76 4.11 -12.21
C ASP A 87 6.28 3.90 -12.34
N LEU A 88 6.75 2.75 -11.84
CA LEU A 88 8.15 2.35 -11.91
C LEU A 88 8.39 1.54 -13.19
N THR A 89 9.43 1.89 -13.93
CA THR A 89 9.99 1.02 -14.97
C THR A 89 11.34 0.49 -14.49
N VAL A 90 11.52 -0.82 -14.48
CA VAL A 90 12.80 -1.49 -14.24
C VAL A 90 13.34 -1.96 -15.59
N GLU A 91 14.56 -1.52 -15.92
CA GLU A 91 15.27 -1.93 -17.13
C GLU A 91 16.48 -2.78 -16.77
N PHE A 92 16.54 -3.96 -17.36
CA PHE A 92 17.64 -4.93 -17.22
C PHE A 92 18.66 -4.74 -18.33
N ASP A 93 19.87 -5.21 -18.12
CA ASP A 93 20.87 -5.30 -19.19
C ASP A 93 20.30 -6.06 -20.39
N GLY A 94 20.59 -5.56 -21.58
CA GLY A 94 20.00 -6.05 -22.83
C GLY A 94 18.68 -5.39 -23.21
N GLY A 95 18.24 -4.36 -22.44
CA GLY A 95 17.09 -3.51 -22.79
C GLY A 95 15.72 -4.09 -22.48
N LYS A 96 15.64 -5.25 -21.84
CA LYS A 96 14.36 -5.79 -21.38
C LYS A 96 13.82 -4.92 -20.25
N GLN A 97 12.55 -4.56 -20.32
CA GLN A 97 11.87 -3.71 -19.32
C GLN A 97 10.69 -4.42 -18.68
N ARG A 98 10.42 -4.06 -17.44
CA ARG A 98 9.18 -4.34 -16.72
C ARG A 98 8.61 -3.05 -16.15
N ARG A 99 7.28 -2.93 -16.17
CA ARG A 99 6.55 -1.79 -15.60
C ARG A 99 5.71 -2.26 -14.42
N TYR A 100 5.66 -1.39 -13.42
CA TYR A 100 4.91 -1.62 -12.18
C TYR A 100 4.14 -0.34 -11.84
N HIS A 101 2.91 -0.51 -11.40
CA HIS A 101 1.99 0.55 -11.02
C HIS A 101 1.77 0.58 -9.51
N ALA A 102 1.20 1.63 -8.99
CA ALA A 102 0.78 1.68 -7.59
C ALA A 102 -0.08 0.47 -7.22
N GLY A 103 0.30 -0.24 -6.16
CA GLY A 103 -0.32 -1.49 -5.72
C GLY A 103 0.40 -2.76 -6.16
N ASP A 104 1.36 -2.68 -7.08
CA ASP A 104 2.15 -3.84 -7.52
C ASP A 104 3.26 -4.19 -6.54
N ILE A 105 3.62 -5.48 -6.54
CA ILE A 105 4.80 -6.00 -5.86
C ILE A 105 5.89 -6.26 -6.89
N VAL A 106 7.08 -5.79 -6.61
CA VAL A 106 8.32 -6.10 -7.34
C VAL A 106 9.07 -7.15 -6.55
N VAL A 107 9.43 -8.26 -7.19
CA VAL A 107 10.35 -9.26 -6.65
C VAL A 107 11.63 -9.20 -7.47
N GLU A 108 12.59 -8.44 -6.99
CA GLU A 108 13.73 -8.04 -7.79
C GLU A 108 14.65 -9.22 -8.15
N ALA A 109 15.31 -9.10 -9.29
CA ALA A 109 16.27 -10.08 -9.77
C ALA A 109 17.54 -10.09 -8.92
N VAL A 110 18.02 -11.26 -8.57
CA VAL A 110 19.30 -11.45 -7.85
C VAL A 110 20.45 -11.48 -8.87
N ASP A 111 21.59 -10.85 -8.51
CA ASP A 111 22.83 -10.78 -9.29
C ASP A 111 22.67 -10.34 -10.76
N THR A 112 21.61 -9.62 -11.06
CA THR A 112 21.30 -9.15 -12.41
C THR A 112 21.37 -7.62 -12.45
N TRP A 113 22.17 -7.08 -13.36
CA TRP A 113 22.33 -5.63 -13.54
C TRP A 113 21.05 -5.00 -14.09
N HIS A 114 20.58 -3.97 -13.40
CA HIS A 114 19.37 -3.23 -13.77
C HIS A 114 19.39 -1.81 -13.17
N PHE A 115 18.37 -1.04 -13.47
CA PHE A 115 18.09 0.26 -12.86
C PHE A 115 16.59 0.56 -12.94
N GLY A 116 16.11 1.31 -11.97
CA GLY A 116 14.75 1.84 -11.94
C GLY A 116 14.65 3.21 -12.60
N ILE A 117 13.55 3.49 -13.27
CA ILE A 117 13.24 4.76 -13.91
C ILE A 117 11.84 5.19 -13.50
N ASN A 118 11.68 6.46 -13.12
CA ASN A 118 10.38 7.11 -13.11
C ASN A 118 10.17 7.81 -14.45
N SER A 119 9.51 7.15 -15.39
CA SER A 119 9.13 7.72 -16.69
C SER A 119 7.80 8.48 -16.68
N GLY A 120 7.14 8.55 -15.52
CA GLY A 120 5.87 9.24 -15.32
C GLY A 120 6.03 10.73 -15.00
N THR A 121 4.90 11.38 -14.68
CA THR A 121 4.81 12.81 -14.34
C THR A 121 4.61 13.07 -12.84
N VAL A 122 4.44 12.01 -12.05
CA VAL A 122 4.31 12.06 -10.58
C VAL A 122 5.45 11.30 -9.94
N PRO A 123 5.83 11.59 -8.68
CA PRO A 123 6.86 10.83 -7.98
C PRO A 123 6.48 9.35 -7.84
N VAL A 124 7.45 8.46 -8.04
CA VAL A 124 7.34 7.05 -7.65
C VAL A 124 7.76 6.95 -6.19
N ARG A 125 6.91 6.34 -5.37
CA ARG A 125 7.23 6.02 -3.97
C ARG A 125 7.20 4.51 -3.77
N LEU A 126 8.25 3.97 -3.16
CA LEU A 126 8.39 2.55 -2.87
C LEU A 126 8.59 2.32 -1.38
N LEU A 127 7.98 1.26 -0.86
CA LEU A 127 8.44 0.58 0.35
C LEU A 127 9.30 -0.60 -0.09
N VAL A 128 10.57 -0.61 0.32
CA VAL A 128 11.54 -1.64 -0.07
C VAL A 128 11.93 -2.48 1.14
N ILE A 129 12.03 -3.77 0.95
CA ILE A 129 12.41 -4.75 1.97
C ILE A 129 13.56 -5.59 1.41
N ASP A 130 14.70 -5.53 2.06
CA ASP A 130 15.86 -6.40 1.80
C ASP A 130 15.96 -7.49 2.86
N GLN A 131 16.24 -8.70 2.42
CA GLN A 131 16.63 -9.80 3.29
C GLN A 131 18.09 -10.14 3.01
N VAL A 132 18.99 -9.81 3.93
CA VAL A 132 20.44 -9.94 3.77
C VAL A 132 21.05 -10.76 4.89
N GLU A 133 22.30 -11.20 4.72
CA GLU A 133 23.12 -11.68 5.84
C GLU A 133 23.66 -10.48 6.62
N GLU A 134 23.88 -10.63 7.91
CA GLU A 134 24.44 -9.61 8.79
C GLU A 134 25.72 -9.01 8.22
N GLY A 135 25.85 -7.69 8.25
CA GLY A 135 27.00 -6.94 7.73
C GLY A 135 27.09 -6.85 6.20
N GLN A 136 26.11 -7.39 5.46
CA GLN A 136 26.11 -7.32 4.00
C GLN A 136 25.27 -6.18 3.48
N SER A 137 25.71 -5.58 2.36
CA SER A 137 24.92 -4.62 1.58
C SER A 137 24.14 -5.35 0.49
N ASN A 138 22.90 -4.92 0.27
CA ASN A 138 22.10 -5.46 -0.84
C ASN A 138 22.13 -4.57 -2.10
N THR A 139 23.08 -3.66 -2.21
CA THR A 139 23.22 -2.85 -3.44
C THR A 139 24.68 -2.77 -3.85
N ILE A 140 24.98 -3.28 -5.04
CA ILE A 140 26.28 -3.17 -5.70
C ILE A 140 26.11 -2.26 -6.91
N LEU A 141 26.81 -1.12 -6.91
CA LEU A 141 26.79 -0.17 -8.02
C LEU A 141 27.73 -0.62 -9.14
N ALA A 142 27.31 -0.39 -10.38
CA ALA A 142 28.22 -0.55 -11.50
C ALA A 142 29.31 0.55 -11.47
N LYS A 143 30.54 0.15 -11.80
CA LYS A 143 31.69 1.06 -11.93
C LYS A 143 31.64 1.83 -13.25
#